data_0f6e18b58ebd8de840351220a355c653
#
_entry.id   0f6e18b58ebd8de840351220a355c653
#
_cell.length_a   1.000
_cell.length_b   1.000
_cell.length_c   1.000
_cell.angle_alpha   90.00
_cell.angle_beta   90.00
_cell.angle_gamma   90.00
#
_symmetry.space_group_name_H-M   'P 1'
#
loop_
_entity.id
_entity.type
_entity.pdbx_description
1 polymer ?
#
loop_
_entity_poly.entity_id
_entity_poly.type
_entity_poly.pdbx_seq_one_letter_code
_entity_poly.pdbx_strand_id
1 'polypeptide(L)'
;MPSLTSIKLPPSARWTPTLHDLPALAIRQPYAWLIVNGIKDIENRSRRTHYRGQVLIHASLNDDLLFEDSFSELSTRAGIELPDSFKTGGIVGVAEIVTCERRHGSSWKHASSWGWVLANARPLPFRPCKGALGFFRPKFAE
;
A
#
# COMPACT_ATOMS: atom_id res chain seq x y z
N MET A 1 -15.53 12.03 -19.95
CA MET A 1 -14.66 11.16 -19.11
C MET A 1 -13.46 11.93 -18.62
N PRO A 2 -13.20 11.93 -17.33
CA PRO A 2 -11.97 12.53 -16.87
C PRO A 2 -10.77 11.73 -17.37
N SER A 3 -9.69 12.40 -17.65
CA SER A 3 -8.44 11.76 -18.03
C SER A 3 -7.90 10.93 -16.88
N LEU A 4 -7.29 9.77 -17.16
CA LEU A 4 -6.62 8.97 -16.14
C LEU A 4 -5.45 9.70 -15.49
N THR A 5 -4.95 10.74 -16.16
CA THR A 5 -3.85 11.55 -15.61
C THR A 5 -4.33 12.71 -14.76
N SER A 6 -5.66 12.91 -14.63
CA SER A 6 -6.21 14.03 -13.87
C SER A 6 -6.21 13.82 -12.36
N ILE A 7 -5.99 12.60 -11.89
CA ILE A 7 -5.94 12.30 -10.45
C ILE A 7 -4.65 12.87 -9.88
N LYS A 8 -4.81 13.67 -8.83
CA LYS A 8 -3.67 14.27 -8.15
C LYS A 8 -3.15 13.32 -7.08
N LEU A 9 -1.90 12.87 -7.25
CA LEU A 9 -1.26 11.98 -6.29
C LEU A 9 -0.65 12.78 -5.14
N PRO A 10 -0.55 12.18 -3.94
CA PRO A 10 0.07 12.87 -2.82
C PRO A 10 1.56 13.08 -3.05
N PRO A 11 2.14 14.16 -2.51
CA PRO A 11 3.58 14.36 -2.61
C PRO A 11 4.32 13.32 -1.76
N SER A 12 5.55 13.03 -2.16
CA SER A 12 6.42 12.16 -1.38
C SER A 12 6.75 12.84 -0.05
N ALA A 13 6.70 12.07 1.03
CA ALA A 13 7.11 12.52 2.35
C ALA A 13 8.61 12.30 2.52
N ARG A 14 9.15 12.78 3.64
CA ARG A 14 10.55 12.59 4.01
C ARG A 14 10.65 11.54 5.11
N TRP A 15 11.75 10.80 5.10
CA TRP A 15 12.09 9.95 6.24
C TRP A 15 12.39 10.82 7.45
N THR A 16 11.81 10.44 8.59
CA THR A 16 12.03 11.08 9.88
C THR A 16 12.44 10.03 10.90
N PRO A 17 13.06 10.41 12.02
CA PRO A 17 13.39 9.42 13.05
C PRO A 17 12.17 8.62 13.53
N THR A 18 11.01 9.27 13.64
CA THR A 18 9.78 8.61 14.06
C THR A 18 9.36 7.50 13.10
N LEU A 19 9.50 7.74 11.80
CA LEU A 19 9.12 6.75 10.80
C LEU A 19 10.00 5.50 10.85
N HIS A 20 11.28 5.65 11.22
CA HIS A 20 12.20 4.53 11.34
C HIS A 20 11.76 3.52 12.40
N ASP A 21 10.99 3.95 13.39
CA ASP A 21 10.58 3.09 14.50
C ASP A 21 9.21 2.45 14.28
N LEU A 22 8.56 2.71 13.17
CA LEU A 22 7.24 2.16 12.88
C LEU A 22 7.34 0.70 12.45
N PRO A 23 6.30 -0.09 12.76
CA PRO A 23 6.19 -1.41 12.15
C PRO A 23 5.90 -1.27 10.66
N ALA A 24 6.22 -2.32 9.92
CA ALA A 24 5.97 -2.38 8.50
C ALA A 24 5.06 -3.55 8.15
N LEU A 25 4.45 -3.48 6.99
CA LEU A 25 3.57 -4.49 6.45
C LEU A 25 3.96 -4.73 5.00
N ALA A 26 4.21 -5.99 4.63
CA ALA A 26 4.58 -6.33 3.26
C ALA A 26 3.34 -6.48 2.40
N ILE A 27 3.30 -5.78 1.30
CA ILE A 27 2.18 -5.76 0.36
C ILE A 27 2.72 -5.90 -1.05
N ARG A 28 2.10 -6.76 -1.85
CA ARG A 28 2.53 -6.99 -3.22
C ARG A 28 2.24 -5.78 -4.11
N GLN A 29 3.08 -5.60 -5.12
CA GLN A 29 2.77 -4.62 -6.16
C GLN A 29 1.73 -5.21 -7.14
N PRO A 30 0.88 -4.41 -7.75
CA PRO A 30 0.86 -2.95 -7.70
C PRO A 30 0.12 -2.37 -6.50
N TYR A 31 -0.36 -3.21 -5.60
CA TYR A 31 -1.22 -2.77 -4.49
C TYR A 31 -0.48 -1.85 -3.52
N ALA A 32 0.81 -2.10 -3.27
CA ALA A 32 1.59 -1.21 -2.41
C ALA A 32 1.64 0.20 -3.01
N TRP A 33 1.86 0.31 -4.32
CA TRP A 33 1.85 1.60 -5.01
C TRP A 33 0.49 2.29 -4.90
N LEU A 34 -0.58 1.54 -5.11
CA LEU A 34 -1.94 2.08 -5.01
C LEU A 34 -2.25 2.59 -3.60
N ILE A 35 -1.76 1.90 -2.59
CA ILE A 35 -1.97 2.29 -1.19
C ILE A 35 -1.21 3.56 -0.87
N VAL A 36 0.09 3.62 -1.17
CA VAL A 36 0.89 4.78 -0.75
C VAL A 36 0.53 6.03 -1.53
N ASN A 37 -0.10 5.89 -2.67
CA ASN A 37 -0.60 7.03 -3.45
C ASN A 37 -2.06 7.38 -3.12
N GLY A 38 -2.63 6.76 -2.09
CA GLY A 38 -3.95 7.11 -1.59
C GLY A 38 -5.12 6.65 -2.46
N ILE A 39 -4.86 5.79 -3.44
CA ILE A 39 -5.90 5.31 -4.36
C ILE A 39 -6.64 4.13 -3.75
N LYS A 40 -5.91 3.16 -3.20
CA LYS A 40 -6.49 1.99 -2.55
C LYS A 40 -6.50 2.23 -1.05
N ASP A 41 -7.68 2.32 -0.47
CA ASP A 41 -7.86 2.71 0.94
C ASP A 41 -8.16 1.54 1.87
N ILE A 42 -8.09 0.31 1.36
CA ILE A 42 -8.36 -0.91 2.12
C ILE A 42 -7.25 -1.92 1.85
N GLU A 43 -6.71 -2.50 2.93
CA GLU A 43 -5.89 -3.70 2.82
C GLU A 43 -6.72 -4.88 3.32
N ASN A 44 -6.97 -5.84 2.43
CA ASN A 44 -7.81 -7.00 2.74
C ASN A 44 -6.96 -8.11 3.34
N ARG A 45 -7.32 -8.52 4.56
CA ARG A 45 -6.63 -9.60 5.28
C ARG A 45 -7.65 -10.58 5.86
N SER A 46 -7.25 -11.82 6.01
CA SER A 46 -8.11 -12.83 6.61
C SER A 46 -8.27 -12.65 8.11
N ARG A 47 -7.40 -11.87 8.73
CA ARG A 47 -7.41 -11.63 10.17
C ARG A 47 -7.72 -10.18 10.47
N ARG A 48 -8.42 -9.97 11.59
CA ARG A 48 -8.64 -8.64 12.14
C ARG A 48 -7.34 -8.12 12.78
N THR A 49 -7.17 -6.81 12.78
CA THR A 49 -6.07 -6.19 13.52
C THR A 49 -6.61 -5.21 14.55
N HIS A 50 -5.97 -5.17 15.69
CA HIS A 50 -6.23 -4.15 16.72
C HIS A 50 -5.25 -2.98 16.62
N TYR A 51 -4.24 -3.07 15.75
CA TYR A 51 -3.29 -1.99 15.57
C TYR A 51 -3.98 -0.78 14.98
N ARG A 52 -3.72 0.38 15.58
CA ARG A 52 -4.16 1.68 15.06
C ARG A 52 -2.96 2.60 15.06
N GLY A 53 -2.73 3.28 13.94
CA GLY A 53 -1.61 4.19 13.80
C GLY A 53 -0.86 3.97 12.51
N GLN A 54 0.27 4.64 12.38
CA GLN A 54 1.05 4.59 11.15
C GLN A 54 1.78 3.26 10.99
N VAL A 55 1.92 2.84 9.74
CA VAL A 55 2.62 1.62 9.36
C VAL A 55 3.39 1.90 8.08
N LEU A 56 4.62 1.42 8.00
CA LEU A 56 5.40 1.49 6.79
C LEU A 56 4.90 0.44 5.80
N ILE A 57 4.86 0.80 4.54
CA ILE A 57 4.42 -0.11 3.48
C ILE A 57 5.66 -0.64 2.76
N HIS A 58 5.87 -1.94 2.88
CA HIS A 58 6.95 -2.66 2.22
C HIS A 58 6.42 -3.28 0.94
N ALA A 59 7.07 -3.00 -0.19
CA ALA A 59 6.70 -3.61 -1.45
C ALA A 59 7.36 -4.99 -1.56
N SER A 60 6.55 -6.03 -1.54
CA SER A 60 7.02 -7.41 -1.57
C SER A 60 7.71 -7.72 -2.90
N LEU A 61 8.70 -8.62 -2.84
CA LEU A 61 9.42 -9.09 -4.04
C LEU A 61 8.54 -9.92 -4.96
N ASN A 62 7.44 -10.44 -4.46
CA ASN A 62 6.57 -11.33 -5.21
C ASN A 62 5.55 -10.53 -6.03
N ASP A 63 5.79 -10.42 -7.32
CA ASP A 63 4.94 -9.71 -8.27
C ASP A 63 4.32 -10.64 -9.32
N ASP A 64 4.30 -11.94 -9.05
CA ASP A 64 3.88 -12.96 -10.01
C ASP A 64 2.39 -12.90 -10.40
N LEU A 65 1.63 -12.02 -9.78
CA LEU A 65 0.22 -11.82 -10.09
C LEU A 65 -0.04 -10.63 -11.00
N LEU A 66 1.00 -10.04 -11.56
CA LEU A 66 0.85 -8.93 -12.48
C LEU A 66 0.59 -9.46 -13.89
N PHE A 67 -0.64 -9.92 -14.11
CA PHE A 67 -1.10 -10.29 -15.45
C PHE A 67 -1.58 -9.03 -16.16
N GLU A 68 -1.39 -9.03 -17.49
CA GLU A 68 -1.74 -7.89 -18.32
C GLU A 68 -3.19 -7.46 -18.15
N ASP A 69 -4.12 -8.42 -18.15
CA ASP A 69 -5.54 -8.12 -17.97
C ASP A 69 -5.84 -7.52 -16.61
N SER A 70 -5.23 -8.06 -15.55
CA SER A 70 -5.39 -7.52 -14.20
C SER A 70 -4.85 -6.10 -14.09
N PHE A 71 -3.76 -5.83 -14.79
CA PHE A 71 -3.16 -4.50 -14.82
C PHE A 71 -4.11 -3.49 -15.45
N SER A 72 -4.72 -3.86 -16.57
CA SER A 72 -5.70 -3.01 -17.26
C SER A 72 -6.93 -2.74 -16.40
N GLU A 73 -7.45 -3.78 -15.75
CA GLU A 73 -8.58 -3.64 -14.85
C GLU A 73 -8.27 -2.74 -13.67
N LEU A 74 -7.06 -2.88 -13.11
CA LEU A 74 -6.64 -2.06 -11.98
C LEU A 74 -6.48 -0.59 -12.38
N SER A 75 -5.97 -0.32 -13.57
CA SER A 75 -5.88 1.05 -14.09
C SER A 75 -7.26 1.68 -14.20
N THR A 76 -8.22 0.94 -14.74
CA THR A 76 -9.59 1.41 -14.88
C THR A 76 -10.21 1.69 -13.50
N ARG A 77 -10.03 0.77 -12.58
CA ARG A 77 -10.58 0.87 -11.23
C ARG A 77 -9.96 2.01 -10.45
N ALA A 78 -8.65 2.20 -10.60
CA ALA A 78 -7.92 3.26 -9.94
C ALA A 78 -8.21 4.64 -10.53
N GLY A 79 -8.69 4.69 -11.77
CA GLY A 79 -8.93 5.95 -12.47
C GLY A 79 -7.67 6.64 -12.91
N ILE A 80 -6.57 5.91 -13.01
CA ILE A 80 -5.26 6.45 -13.39
C ILE A 80 -4.47 5.38 -14.13
N GLU A 81 -3.62 5.81 -15.05
CA GLU A 81 -2.70 4.91 -15.72
C GLU A 81 -1.59 4.51 -14.75
N LEU A 82 -1.40 3.21 -14.59
CA LEU A 82 -0.38 2.68 -13.69
C LEU A 82 1.00 2.78 -14.32
N PRO A 83 2.06 2.93 -13.50
CA PRO A 83 3.44 2.86 -14.02
C PRO A 83 3.73 1.53 -14.68
N ASP A 84 4.68 1.52 -15.61
CA ASP A 84 5.11 0.30 -16.31
C ASP A 84 5.87 -0.66 -15.39
N SER A 85 6.48 -0.14 -14.34
CA SER A 85 7.24 -0.95 -13.39
C SER A 85 7.08 -0.39 -11.98
N PHE A 86 7.33 -1.25 -11.00
CA PHE A 86 7.21 -0.90 -9.59
C PHE A 86 8.47 -1.33 -8.84
N LYS A 87 8.85 -0.54 -7.85
CA LYS A 87 9.94 -0.94 -6.96
C LYS A 87 9.47 -2.06 -6.03
N THR A 88 10.34 -3.01 -5.79
CA THR A 88 10.09 -4.13 -4.86
C THR A 88 11.31 -4.33 -3.96
N GLY A 89 11.09 -5.02 -2.85
CA GLY A 89 12.19 -5.34 -1.94
C GLY A 89 12.56 -4.21 -0.99
N GLY A 90 11.61 -3.36 -0.64
CA GLY A 90 11.88 -2.28 0.30
C GLY A 90 10.64 -1.46 0.63
N ILE A 91 10.83 -0.47 1.47
CA ILE A 91 9.76 0.43 1.88
C ILE A 91 9.50 1.44 0.77
N VAL A 92 8.23 1.62 0.44
CA VAL A 92 7.78 2.56 -0.60
C VAL A 92 6.93 3.70 -0.06
N GLY A 93 6.46 3.61 1.17
CA GLY A 93 5.65 4.67 1.74
C GLY A 93 5.17 4.34 3.14
N VAL A 94 4.23 5.16 3.62
CA VAL A 94 3.63 5.06 4.94
C VAL A 94 2.13 5.29 4.80
N ALA A 95 1.36 4.60 5.62
CA ALA A 95 -0.09 4.81 5.71
C ALA A 95 -0.48 4.70 7.18
N GLU A 96 -1.72 5.07 7.47
CA GLU A 96 -2.26 4.94 8.82
C GLU A 96 -3.41 3.94 8.81
N ILE A 97 -3.37 2.96 9.70
CA ILE A 97 -4.51 2.07 9.93
C ILE A 97 -5.44 2.77 10.91
N VAL A 98 -6.60 3.20 10.42
CA VAL A 98 -7.54 3.98 11.23
C VAL A 98 -8.64 3.13 11.83
N THR A 99 -9.03 2.04 11.17
CA THR A 99 -9.98 1.07 11.69
C THR A 99 -9.84 -0.24 10.94
N CYS A 100 -10.56 -1.25 11.43
CA CYS A 100 -10.57 -2.57 10.81
C CYS A 100 -12.01 -3.07 10.81
N GLU A 101 -12.59 -3.31 9.64
CA GLU A 101 -14.00 -3.57 9.50
C GLU A 101 -14.26 -4.77 8.61
N ARG A 102 -15.25 -5.57 9.00
CA ARG A 102 -15.69 -6.72 8.21
C ARG A 102 -16.46 -6.26 6.98
N ARG A 103 -17.21 -5.17 7.09
CA ARG A 103 -18.01 -4.59 6.02
C ARG A 103 -17.60 -3.15 5.81
N HIS A 104 -17.42 -2.76 4.58
CA HIS A 104 -17.02 -1.40 4.24
C HIS A 104 -17.49 -1.07 2.82
N GLY A 105 -17.83 0.19 2.59
CA GLY A 105 -18.36 0.62 1.30
C GLY A 105 -17.30 0.90 0.22
N SER A 106 -16.02 0.80 0.54
CA SER A 106 -14.97 1.02 -0.45
C SER A 106 -15.02 -0.02 -1.57
N SER A 107 -14.81 0.42 -2.80
CA SER A 107 -14.72 -0.47 -3.94
C SER A 107 -13.54 -1.45 -3.86
N TRP A 108 -12.59 -1.18 -2.97
CA TRP A 108 -11.40 -2.02 -2.76
C TRP A 108 -11.63 -3.11 -1.71
N LYS A 109 -12.77 -3.08 -1.03
CA LYS A 109 -13.07 -4.06 0.03
C LYS A 109 -13.56 -5.37 -0.57
N HIS A 110 -12.90 -6.48 -0.20
CA HIS A 110 -13.37 -7.82 -0.54
C HIS A 110 -14.41 -8.27 0.48
N ALA A 111 -15.47 -8.91 -0.01
CA ALA A 111 -16.60 -9.29 0.84
C ALA A 111 -16.22 -10.25 1.96
N SER A 112 -15.28 -11.16 1.71
CA SER A 112 -14.91 -12.22 2.65
C SER A 112 -13.74 -11.87 3.56
N SER A 113 -13.15 -10.68 3.41
CA SER A 113 -11.95 -10.29 4.14
C SER A 113 -12.26 -9.24 5.20
N TRP A 114 -11.37 -9.16 6.20
CA TRP A 114 -11.30 -7.98 7.05
C TRP A 114 -10.67 -6.85 6.26
N GLY A 115 -11.31 -5.68 6.28
CA GLY A 115 -10.75 -4.49 5.66
C GLY A 115 -10.01 -3.66 6.67
N TRP A 116 -8.68 -3.59 6.53
CA TRP A 116 -7.87 -2.66 7.31
C TRP A 116 -7.97 -1.32 6.60
N VAL A 117 -8.68 -0.38 7.22
CA VAL A 117 -9.00 0.90 6.59
C VAL A 117 -7.83 1.85 6.74
N LEU A 118 -7.36 2.37 5.62
CA LEU A 118 -6.15 3.16 5.52
C LEU A 118 -6.47 4.62 5.23
N ALA A 119 -5.69 5.51 5.82
CA ALA A 119 -5.78 6.94 5.57
C ALA A 119 -4.39 7.56 5.62
N ASN A 120 -4.28 8.81 5.19
CA ASN A 120 -3.05 9.61 5.28
C ASN A 120 -1.84 8.91 4.66
N ALA A 121 -2.06 8.18 3.57
CA ALA A 121 -0.98 7.49 2.87
C ALA A 121 -0.10 8.46 2.10
N ARG A 122 1.19 8.20 2.08
CA ARG A 122 2.17 9.00 1.34
C ARG A 122 3.32 8.12 0.87
N PRO A 123 3.83 8.34 -0.34
CA PRO A 123 5.07 7.71 -0.75
C PRO A 123 6.24 8.22 0.09
N LEU A 124 7.25 7.38 0.25
CA LEU A 124 8.53 7.72 0.86
C LEU A 124 9.65 7.39 -0.13
N PRO A 125 10.80 8.07 -0.06
CA PRO A 125 11.96 7.63 -0.82
C PRO A 125 12.26 6.17 -0.51
N PHE A 126 12.48 5.38 -1.56
CA PHE A 126 12.64 3.93 -1.45
C PHE A 126 13.82 3.56 -0.58
N ARG A 127 13.61 2.64 0.35
CA ARG A 127 14.70 2.09 1.20
C ARG A 127 14.63 0.57 1.16
N PRO A 128 15.68 -0.07 0.62
CA PRO A 128 15.71 -1.53 0.57
C PRO A 128 15.73 -2.15 1.96
N CYS A 129 14.96 -3.20 2.14
CA CYS A 129 15.02 -4.03 3.33
C CYS A 129 14.25 -5.32 3.07
N LYS A 130 14.52 -6.36 3.85
CA LYS A 130 13.78 -7.59 3.75
C LYS A 130 12.38 -7.41 4.31
N GLY A 131 11.41 -8.07 3.69
CA GLY A 131 10.06 -8.18 4.22
C GLY A 131 9.89 -9.41 5.09
N ALA A 132 8.77 -9.48 5.78
CA ALA A 132 8.39 -10.61 6.60
C ALA A 132 6.87 -10.72 6.63
N LEU A 133 6.36 -11.81 7.17
CA LEU A 133 4.92 -12.00 7.32
C LEU A 133 4.40 -11.14 8.48
N GLY A 134 3.16 -10.65 8.33
CA GLY A 134 2.52 -9.84 9.35
C GLY A 134 3.22 -8.52 9.57
N PHE A 135 3.05 -7.94 10.74
CA PHE A 135 3.79 -6.75 11.13
C PHE A 135 5.23 -7.13 11.45
N PHE A 136 6.16 -6.32 10.98
CA PHE A 136 7.58 -6.57 11.27
C PHE A 136 8.31 -5.24 11.41
N ARG A 137 9.49 -5.30 12.02
CA ARG A 137 10.35 -4.13 12.15
C ARG A 137 11.44 -4.20 11.10
N PRO A 138 11.45 -3.26 10.13
CA PRO A 138 12.44 -3.31 9.06
C PRO A 138 13.84 -3.08 9.60
N LYS A 139 14.80 -3.76 8.98
CA LYS A 139 16.22 -3.56 9.25
C LYS A 139 16.84 -3.00 7.99
N PHE A 140 17.23 -1.75 8.06
CA PHE A 140 17.81 -1.08 6.91
C PHE A 140 19.33 -1.26 6.91
N ALA A 141 19.89 -1.37 5.71
CA ALA A 141 21.33 -1.37 5.54
C ALA A 141 21.89 0.01 5.93
N GLU A 142 23.00 0.01 6.62
CA GLU A 142 23.69 1.22 6.98
C GLU A 142 24.57 1.74 5.84
#